data_f0b275c79673a77ce813f6586b6fb43d
#
_entry.id   f0b275c79673a77ce813f6586b6fb43d
#
_cell.length_a   1.000
_cell.length_b   1.000
_cell.length_c   1.000
_cell.angle_alpha   90.00
_cell.angle_beta   90.00
_cell.angle_gamma   90.00
#
_symmetry.space_group_name_H-M   'P 1'
#
loop_
_entity.id
_entity.type
_entity.pdbx_description
1 polymer ?
#
loop_
_entity_poly.entity_id
_entity_poly.type
_entity_poly.pdbx_seq_one_letter_code
_entity_poly.pdbx_strand_id
1 'polypeptide(L)'
;KTTAYHGELAGQHGRLRGGGARPDPTNLIWVMPTKGAVPMSTQTEPKLVTQIDFARAGQITPQMKEVAEREHRDPEYIRERVADGRIAIPANIVHIKKGMRTFGVGEGLSTKVNVNLGISGDKADAAEEWKKVKIAEDFGADAIMDLSNSGKTRQFRQQLIDETPLMVGTVPMYDAIGYMEKPLVKLTKDDLFEVVRAHAEDGVDFMTIHCGINKSVTKTFKETGRLMNIVSRGGSLLFGWMEVTGNENPFYEFYDELLEICHEYDVTISLGDSCRPGCLYDSNDATETAEMIELGKLCKRAWAAGVQVMVEGPGHMALDEIAANMKLQKRLCHNAPFYVLGPLVTDIGVGYDHITAAIGGA
;
A
#
# COMPACT_ATOMS: atom_id res chain seq x y z
N LYS A 1 3.43 -23.41 47.94
CA LYS A 1 4.09 -22.70 49.04
C LYS A 1 4.23 -21.25 48.61
N THR A 2 3.41 -20.41 49.20
CA THR A 2 3.31 -18.97 49.15
C THR A 2 4.47 -18.31 49.89
N THR A 3 5.04 -17.26 49.40
CA THR A 3 5.71 -16.29 50.26
C THR A 3 5.56 -14.87 49.67
N ALA A 4 4.83 -14.03 50.38
CA ALA A 4 4.70 -12.60 50.19
C ALA A 4 5.89 -11.88 50.80
N TYR A 5 6.31 -10.75 50.18
CA TYR A 5 7.14 -9.76 50.84
C TYR A 5 6.43 -8.40 50.85
N HIS A 6 6.03 -7.98 52.07
CA HIS A 6 5.75 -6.60 52.42
C HIS A 6 7.05 -5.91 52.84
N GLY A 7 7.21 -4.67 52.40
CA GLY A 7 8.27 -3.77 52.86
C GLY A 7 7.73 -2.35 52.98
N GLU A 8 7.33 -1.97 54.18
CA GLU A 8 7.06 -0.58 54.59
C GLU A 8 8.36 0.21 54.66
N LEU A 9 8.30 1.46 54.27
CA LEU A 9 9.22 2.49 54.81
C LEU A 9 8.44 3.78 55.07
N ALA A 10 8.51 4.13 56.35
CA ALA A 10 7.92 5.31 56.97
C ALA A 10 8.70 6.60 56.72
N GLY A 11 8.05 7.64 56.53
CA GLY A 11 7.99 8.94 57.15
C GLY A 11 9.23 9.79 57.40
N GLN A 12 9.19 11.00 56.84
CA GLN A 12 9.70 12.18 57.59
C GLN A 12 8.87 13.43 57.25
N HIS A 13 8.23 14.01 58.24
CA HIS A 13 7.57 15.29 58.23
C HIS A 13 8.59 16.43 58.35
N GLY A 14 8.52 17.42 57.47
CA GLY A 14 9.14 18.72 57.61
C GLY A 14 8.11 19.82 57.40
N ARG A 15 7.61 20.44 58.46
CA ARG A 15 6.77 21.64 58.42
C ARG A 15 7.64 22.87 58.20
N LEU A 16 7.34 23.67 57.18
CA LEU A 16 7.66 25.07 57.16
C LEU A 16 6.37 25.89 56.95
N ARG A 17 6.11 26.79 57.91
CA ARG A 17 5.08 27.83 57.88
C ARG A 17 5.60 29.02 57.08
N GLY A 18 4.79 29.55 56.14
CA GLY A 18 5.01 30.82 55.53
C GLY A 18 3.73 31.28 54.86
N GLY A 19 3.01 32.20 55.48
CA GLY A 19 1.79 32.81 54.95
C GLY A 19 2.15 33.80 53.84
N GLY A 20 1.48 33.66 52.72
CA GLY A 20 1.48 34.61 51.60
C GLY A 20 0.12 34.57 50.95
N ALA A 21 -0.55 35.71 50.90
CA ALA A 21 -1.88 35.88 50.33
C ALA A 21 -1.93 35.42 48.86
N ARG A 22 -3.01 34.72 48.47
CA ARG A 22 -3.28 34.37 47.10
C ARG A 22 -3.69 35.63 46.31
N PRO A 23 -3.14 35.90 45.14
CA PRO A 23 -3.67 36.95 44.27
C PRO A 23 -4.94 36.46 43.56
N ASP A 24 -5.87 37.38 43.41
CA ASP A 24 -7.19 37.29 42.76
C ASP A 24 -7.02 36.94 41.27
N PRO A 25 -7.75 35.93 40.72
CA PRO A 25 -7.57 35.49 39.34
C PRO A 25 -8.32 36.34 38.30
N THR A 26 -8.90 37.49 38.62
CA THR A 26 -9.79 38.24 37.69
C THR A 26 -9.17 39.42 36.95
N ASN A 27 -7.86 39.69 37.01
CA ASN A 27 -7.26 40.82 36.27
C ASN A 27 -5.89 40.49 35.66
N LEU A 28 -5.88 39.73 34.58
CA LEU A 28 -4.76 39.67 33.64
C LEU A 28 -5.27 39.95 32.21
N ILE A 29 -5.38 41.26 31.92
CA ILE A 29 -5.52 41.72 30.51
C ILE A 29 -4.15 41.59 29.85
N TRP A 30 -3.93 40.56 29.06
CA TRP A 30 -2.81 40.49 28.13
C TRP A 30 -3.07 41.39 26.93
N VAL A 31 -2.43 42.55 26.90
CA VAL A 31 -2.33 43.38 25.69
C VAL A 31 -1.29 42.73 24.79
N MET A 32 -1.77 42.02 23.75
CA MET A 32 -0.88 41.56 22.67
C MET A 32 -0.44 42.76 21.82
N PRO A 33 0.85 42.92 21.50
CA PRO A 33 1.28 43.91 20.54
C PRO A 33 0.69 43.57 19.17
N THR A 34 -0.02 44.47 18.54
CA THR A 34 -0.46 44.40 17.15
C THR A 34 0.77 44.38 16.25
N LYS A 35 1.22 43.19 15.84
CA LYS A 35 2.18 43.05 14.75
C LYS A 35 1.46 43.45 13.45
N GLY A 36 2.11 44.39 12.73
CA GLY A 36 1.63 44.83 11.44
C GLY A 36 1.29 43.68 10.51
N ALA A 37 0.23 43.87 9.72
CA ALA A 37 -0.22 42.94 8.72
C ALA A 37 0.92 42.67 7.74
N VAL A 38 1.45 41.45 7.79
CA VAL A 38 2.30 40.90 6.75
C VAL A 38 1.39 40.76 5.53
N PRO A 39 1.76 41.27 4.34
CA PRO A 39 0.95 41.06 3.15
C PRO A 39 0.81 39.55 2.93
N MET A 40 -0.41 39.05 2.82
CA MET A 40 -0.68 37.68 2.38
C MET A 40 0.04 37.47 1.05
N SER A 41 1.06 36.63 1.06
CA SER A 41 1.59 36.06 -0.17
C SER A 41 0.40 35.43 -0.89
N THR A 42 0.25 35.69 -2.15
CA THR A 42 -0.67 34.99 -3.03
C THR A 42 -0.30 33.52 -2.97
N GLN A 43 -0.94 32.78 -2.04
CA GLN A 43 -0.91 31.33 -2.05
C GLN A 43 -1.64 30.93 -3.34
N THR A 44 -0.89 30.50 -4.34
CA THR A 44 -1.45 29.77 -5.45
C THR A 44 -2.22 28.59 -4.84
N GLU A 45 -3.52 28.49 -5.16
CA GLU A 45 -4.32 27.34 -4.72
C GLU A 45 -3.57 26.06 -5.07
N PRO A 46 -3.47 25.09 -4.16
CA PRO A 46 -2.76 23.84 -4.42
C PRO A 46 -3.37 23.20 -5.67
N LYS A 47 -2.53 22.86 -6.63
CA LYS A 47 -2.96 22.19 -7.86
C LYS A 47 -3.50 20.81 -7.49
N LEU A 48 -4.79 20.59 -7.69
CA LEU A 48 -5.40 19.27 -7.50
C LEU A 48 -4.93 18.33 -8.63
N VAL A 49 -4.44 17.18 -8.29
CA VAL A 49 -3.90 16.19 -9.23
C VAL A 49 -4.60 14.85 -9.09
N THR A 50 -4.68 14.33 -7.86
CA THR A 50 -5.14 12.98 -7.60
C THR A 50 -6.64 12.91 -7.27
N GLN A 51 -7.23 11.72 -7.41
CA GLN A 51 -8.63 11.50 -7.02
C GLN A 51 -8.89 11.91 -5.56
N ILE A 52 -7.93 11.64 -4.67
CA ILE A 52 -8.07 12.02 -3.25
C ILE A 52 -7.99 13.54 -3.04
N ASP A 53 -7.19 14.26 -3.83
CA ASP A 53 -7.15 15.72 -3.78
C ASP A 53 -8.49 16.31 -4.18
N PHE A 54 -9.05 15.90 -5.33
CA PHE A 54 -10.37 16.34 -5.78
C PHE A 54 -11.46 16.00 -4.77
N ALA A 55 -11.45 14.77 -4.23
CA ALA A 55 -12.44 14.34 -3.25
C ALA A 55 -12.41 15.20 -1.98
N ARG A 56 -11.22 15.52 -1.47
CA ARG A 56 -11.03 16.39 -0.30
C ARG A 56 -11.40 17.84 -0.56
N ALA A 57 -11.24 18.31 -1.79
CA ALA A 57 -11.70 19.61 -2.21
C ALA A 57 -13.24 19.67 -2.43
N GLY A 58 -13.96 18.57 -2.16
CA GLY A 58 -15.41 18.48 -2.37
C GLY A 58 -15.81 18.33 -3.84
N GLN A 59 -14.88 17.96 -4.72
CA GLN A 59 -15.14 17.82 -6.15
C GLN A 59 -15.32 16.36 -6.54
N ILE A 60 -16.39 16.09 -7.28
CA ILE A 60 -16.69 14.77 -7.86
C ILE A 60 -16.11 14.72 -9.27
N THR A 61 -15.09 13.89 -9.47
CA THR A 61 -14.44 13.69 -10.77
C THR A 61 -15.29 12.86 -11.74
N PRO A 62 -14.99 12.88 -13.05
CA PRO A 62 -15.61 11.94 -13.99
C PRO A 62 -15.42 10.48 -13.59
N GLN A 63 -14.23 10.12 -13.05
CA GLN A 63 -13.90 8.78 -12.58
C GLN A 63 -14.77 8.35 -11.39
N MET A 64 -15.00 9.24 -10.43
CA MET A 64 -15.91 8.97 -9.31
C MET A 64 -17.35 8.75 -9.77
N LYS A 65 -17.81 9.50 -10.79
CA LYS A 65 -19.14 9.32 -11.37
C LYS A 65 -19.27 7.98 -12.09
N GLU A 66 -18.27 7.59 -12.87
CA GLU A 66 -18.24 6.29 -13.55
C GLU A 66 -18.26 5.13 -12.56
N VAL A 67 -17.47 5.20 -11.48
CA VAL A 67 -17.50 4.21 -10.39
C VAL A 67 -18.89 4.18 -9.74
N ALA A 68 -19.48 5.32 -9.43
CA ALA A 68 -20.79 5.42 -8.81
C ALA A 68 -21.88 4.76 -9.67
N GLU A 69 -21.87 4.99 -10.99
CA GLU A 69 -22.80 4.38 -11.94
C GLU A 69 -22.63 2.85 -11.97
N ARG A 70 -21.39 2.34 -12.10
CA ARG A 70 -21.11 0.89 -12.12
C ARG A 70 -21.52 0.18 -10.84
N GLU A 71 -21.31 0.82 -9.71
CA GLU A 71 -21.56 0.24 -8.39
C GLU A 71 -22.97 0.53 -7.85
N HIS A 72 -23.80 1.25 -8.62
CA HIS A 72 -25.14 1.68 -8.22
C HIS A 72 -25.11 2.43 -6.86
N ARG A 73 -24.16 3.37 -6.74
CA ARG A 73 -23.94 4.20 -5.55
C ARG A 73 -24.17 5.67 -5.88
N ASP A 74 -24.39 6.47 -4.82
CA ASP A 74 -24.38 7.92 -4.95
C ASP A 74 -22.94 8.41 -5.24
N PRO A 75 -22.71 9.30 -6.22
CA PRO A 75 -21.39 9.89 -6.47
C PRO A 75 -20.80 10.58 -5.23
N GLU A 76 -21.61 11.15 -4.36
CA GLU A 76 -21.14 11.76 -3.12
C GLU A 76 -20.64 10.71 -2.13
N TYR A 77 -21.30 9.54 -2.05
CA TYR A 77 -20.79 8.41 -1.28
C TYR A 77 -19.37 8.00 -1.74
N ILE A 78 -19.17 7.92 -3.05
CA ILE A 78 -17.84 7.58 -3.61
C ILE A 78 -16.83 8.66 -3.21
N ARG A 79 -17.16 9.95 -3.43
CA ARG A 79 -16.29 11.08 -3.08
C ARG A 79 -15.86 11.05 -1.61
N GLU A 80 -16.81 10.88 -0.69
CA GLU A 80 -16.52 10.84 0.74
C GLU A 80 -15.58 9.68 1.10
N ARG A 81 -15.79 8.50 0.53
CA ARG A 81 -14.95 7.33 0.81
C ARG A 81 -13.56 7.44 0.18
N VAL A 82 -13.43 8.08 -0.98
CA VAL A 82 -12.14 8.43 -1.56
C VAL A 82 -11.39 9.45 -0.70
N ALA A 83 -12.08 10.50 -0.23
CA ALA A 83 -11.49 11.50 0.66
C ALA A 83 -10.94 10.90 1.97
N ASP A 84 -11.65 9.88 2.49
CA ASP A 84 -11.29 9.15 3.71
C ASP A 84 -10.25 8.03 3.47
N GLY A 85 -9.90 7.72 2.21
CA GLY A 85 -9.00 6.64 1.84
C GLY A 85 -9.60 5.22 1.96
N ARG A 86 -10.93 5.09 2.06
CA ARG A 86 -11.65 3.81 2.14
C ARG A 86 -12.03 3.22 0.79
N ILE A 87 -12.02 4.05 -0.24
CA ILE A 87 -12.11 3.66 -1.65
C ILE A 87 -10.88 4.23 -2.34
N ALA A 88 -10.25 3.43 -3.20
CA ALA A 88 -9.27 3.87 -4.15
C ALA A 88 -9.81 3.69 -5.57
N ILE A 89 -9.46 4.62 -6.45
CA ILE A 89 -9.78 4.60 -7.87
C ILE A 89 -8.45 4.64 -8.62
N PRO A 90 -7.81 3.48 -8.88
CA PRO A 90 -6.57 3.44 -9.62
C PRO A 90 -6.79 3.92 -11.05
N ALA A 91 -6.29 5.09 -11.37
CA ALA A 91 -6.55 5.74 -12.65
C ALA A 91 -5.47 6.77 -12.98
N ASN A 92 -4.35 6.30 -13.52
CA ASN A 92 -3.24 7.16 -13.92
C ASN A 92 -3.68 8.20 -14.95
N ILE A 93 -3.25 9.44 -14.77
CA ILE A 93 -3.60 10.57 -15.65
C ILE A 93 -3.20 10.37 -17.11
N VAL A 94 -2.25 9.47 -17.40
CA VAL A 94 -1.85 9.09 -18.76
C VAL A 94 -2.82 8.06 -19.34
N HIS A 95 -3.15 7.01 -18.57
CA HIS A 95 -4.02 5.93 -19.02
C HIS A 95 -5.49 6.37 -19.22
N ILE A 96 -5.98 7.27 -18.34
CA ILE A 96 -7.31 7.90 -18.53
C ILE A 96 -7.46 8.50 -19.92
N LYS A 97 -6.42 9.17 -20.43
CA LYS A 97 -6.46 9.81 -21.76
C LYS A 97 -6.49 8.81 -22.91
N LYS A 98 -6.17 7.55 -22.66
CA LYS A 98 -6.17 6.45 -23.63
C LYS A 98 -7.48 5.66 -23.61
N GLY A 99 -8.44 6.03 -22.75
CA GLY A 99 -9.79 5.47 -22.74
C GLY A 99 -9.96 4.26 -21.82
N MET A 100 -9.18 4.16 -20.76
CA MET A 100 -9.39 3.14 -19.73
C MET A 100 -10.81 3.23 -19.13
N ARG A 101 -11.34 2.09 -18.70
CA ARG A 101 -12.55 2.00 -17.88
C ARG A 101 -12.18 2.18 -16.42
N THR A 102 -12.91 3.03 -15.72
CA THR A 102 -12.61 3.34 -14.31
C THR A 102 -13.33 2.36 -13.37
N PHE A 103 -12.60 1.81 -12.43
CA PHE A 103 -13.11 0.96 -11.36
C PHE A 103 -12.69 1.50 -10.00
N GLY A 104 -13.55 1.31 -9.01
CA GLY A 104 -13.23 1.59 -7.62
C GLY A 104 -13.02 0.30 -6.84
N VAL A 105 -12.09 0.31 -5.88
CA VAL A 105 -11.87 -0.79 -4.94
C VAL A 105 -12.04 -0.28 -3.51
N GLY A 106 -12.75 -1.03 -2.67
CA GLY A 106 -12.90 -0.67 -1.26
C GLY A 106 -14.31 -0.77 -0.71
N GLU A 107 -14.56 0.02 0.34
CA GLU A 107 -15.76 -0.07 1.19
C GLU A 107 -17.07 0.09 0.41
N GLY A 108 -17.94 -0.91 0.50
CA GLY A 108 -19.29 -0.86 -0.07
C GLY A 108 -19.38 -1.07 -1.57
N LEU A 109 -18.26 -1.40 -2.23
CA LEU A 109 -18.20 -1.74 -3.64
C LEU A 109 -18.15 -3.25 -3.85
N SER A 110 -18.47 -3.70 -5.08
CA SER A 110 -18.28 -5.09 -5.48
C SER A 110 -16.79 -5.46 -5.48
N THR A 111 -16.50 -6.75 -5.25
CA THR A 111 -15.12 -7.26 -5.35
C THR A 111 -14.64 -7.22 -6.80
N LYS A 112 -13.46 -6.65 -7.02
CA LYS A 112 -12.82 -6.58 -8.33
C LYS A 112 -11.91 -7.78 -8.55
N VAL A 113 -11.85 -8.25 -9.78
CA VAL A 113 -11.01 -9.37 -10.18
C VAL A 113 -9.78 -8.83 -10.92
N ASN A 114 -8.59 -9.12 -10.36
CA ASN A 114 -7.33 -8.83 -11.00
C ASN A 114 -6.70 -10.10 -11.55
N VAL A 115 -6.19 -10.06 -12.79
CA VAL A 115 -5.54 -11.18 -13.46
C VAL A 115 -4.03 -10.94 -13.53
N ASN A 116 -3.26 -11.87 -12.98
CA ASN A 116 -1.80 -11.83 -13.04
C ASN A 116 -1.30 -12.47 -14.33
N LEU A 117 -0.39 -11.78 -15.03
CA LEU A 117 0.32 -12.28 -16.21
C LEU A 117 1.70 -11.62 -16.28
N GLY A 118 2.49 -11.97 -17.28
CA GLY A 118 3.77 -11.28 -17.50
C GLY A 118 4.85 -12.18 -18.11
N ILE A 119 5.79 -11.54 -18.79
CA ILE A 119 6.94 -12.17 -19.45
C ILE A 119 7.99 -12.56 -18.43
N SER A 120 8.41 -13.82 -18.41
CA SER A 120 9.46 -14.30 -17.51
C SER A 120 10.66 -14.87 -18.28
N GLY A 121 11.79 -15.03 -17.57
CA GLY A 121 12.98 -15.66 -18.14
C GLY A 121 12.75 -17.11 -18.59
N ASP A 122 11.80 -17.81 -17.94
CA ASP A 122 11.47 -19.19 -18.28
C ASP A 122 10.53 -19.29 -19.50
N LYS A 123 9.72 -18.25 -19.73
CA LYS A 123 8.79 -18.16 -20.85
C LYS A 123 8.70 -16.72 -21.36
N ALA A 124 9.57 -16.41 -22.29
CA ALA A 124 9.67 -15.07 -22.90
C ALA A 124 8.82 -14.98 -24.17
N ASP A 125 7.49 -15.14 -24.04
CA ASP A 125 6.54 -15.10 -25.16
C ASP A 125 5.45 -14.04 -24.93
N ALA A 126 5.70 -12.82 -25.41
CA ALA A 126 4.74 -11.73 -25.30
C ALA A 126 3.42 -12.00 -26.05
N ALA A 127 3.44 -12.78 -27.13
CA ALA A 127 2.23 -13.10 -27.88
C ALA A 127 1.31 -14.05 -27.08
N GLU A 128 1.90 -14.95 -26.31
CA GLU A 128 1.14 -15.83 -25.42
C GLU A 128 0.55 -15.04 -24.23
N GLU A 129 1.33 -14.12 -23.65
CA GLU A 129 0.82 -13.24 -22.59
C GLU A 129 -0.31 -12.36 -23.11
N TRP A 130 -0.23 -11.88 -24.35
CA TRP A 130 -1.30 -11.10 -24.97
C TRP A 130 -2.61 -11.87 -25.15
N LYS A 131 -2.54 -13.17 -25.43
CA LYS A 131 -3.75 -14.03 -25.42
C LYS A 131 -4.41 -14.07 -24.05
N LYS A 132 -3.62 -14.11 -22.97
CA LYS A 132 -4.15 -14.07 -21.61
C LYS A 132 -4.84 -12.74 -21.31
N VAL A 133 -4.31 -11.60 -21.82
CA VAL A 133 -4.99 -10.30 -21.75
C VAL A 133 -6.39 -10.38 -22.36
N LYS A 134 -6.49 -10.91 -23.58
CA LYS A 134 -7.80 -11.05 -24.26
C LYS A 134 -8.76 -11.97 -23.52
N ILE A 135 -8.26 -13.07 -22.98
CA ILE A 135 -9.07 -13.97 -22.14
C ILE A 135 -9.56 -13.22 -20.89
N ALA A 136 -8.70 -12.44 -20.22
CA ALA A 136 -9.08 -11.65 -19.05
C ALA A 136 -10.21 -10.65 -19.39
N GLU A 137 -10.08 -9.93 -20.51
CA GLU A 137 -11.11 -9.01 -20.99
C GLU A 137 -12.44 -9.73 -21.29
N ASP A 138 -12.40 -10.87 -22.02
CA ASP A 138 -13.57 -11.65 -22.40
C ASP A 138 -14.32 -12.22 -21.19
N PHE A 139 -13.60 -12.58 -20.11
CA PHE A 139 -14.16 -13.08 -18.87
C PHE A 139 -14.51 -11.98 -17.86
N GLY A 140 -14.33 -10.71 -18.24
CA GLY A 140 -14.79 -9.57 -17.43
C GLY A 140 -13.91 -9.25 -16.24
N ALA A 141 -12.61 -9.45 -16.36
CA ALA A 141 -11.66 -8.94 -15.37
C ALA A 141 -11.75 -7.42 -15.25
N ASP A 142 -11.44 -6.88 -14.07
CA ASP A 142 -11.43 -5.45 -13.78
C ASP A 142 -10.01 -4.86 -13.90
N ALA A 143 -8.99 -5.68 -13.66
CA ALA A 143 -7.59 -5.28 -13.68
C ALA A 143 -6.68 -6.39 -14.23
N ILE A 144 -5.54 -5.96 -14.73
CA ILE A 144 -4.42 -6.82 -15.11
C ILE A 144 -3.19 -6.38 -14.33
N MET A 145 -2.46 -7.34 -13.76
CA MET A 145 -1.17 -7.07 -13.14
C MET A 145 -0.06 -7.67 -13.97
N ASP A 146 0.76 -6.80 -14.56
CA ASP A 146 1.95 -7.19 -15.31
C ASP A 146 3.11 -7.48 -14.34
N LEU A 147 3.43 -8.76 -14.21
CA LEU A 147 4.52 -9.28 -13.38
C LEU A 147 5.78 -9.56 -14.20
N SER A 148 5.92 -8.93 -15.35
CA SER A 148 7.08 -9.11 -16.22
C SER A 148 8.38 -8.79 -15.50
N ASN A 149 9.39 -9.66 -15.71
CA ASN A 149 10.68 -9.56 -15.04
C ASN A 149 11.86 -9.86 -15.97
N SER A 150 11.63 -10.02 -17.25
CA SER A 150 12.65 -10.37 -18.25
C SER A 150 12.27 -9.87 -19.63
N GLY A 151 13.27 -9.58 -20.43
CA GLY A 151 13.09 -9.16 -21.81
C GLY A 151 12.64 -7.71 -21.96
N LYS A 152 11.75 -7.47 -22.93
CA LYS A 152 11.26 -6.12 -23.27
C LYS A 152 10.05 -5.73 -22.44
N THR A 153 10.18 -5.73 -21.14
CA THR A 153 9.10 -5.47 -20.17
C THR A 153 8.41 -4.13 -20.42
N ARG A 154 9.16 -3.03 -20.65
CA ARG A 154 8.60 -1.71 -20.91
C ARG A 154 7.73 -1.70 -22.18
N GLN A 155 8.17 -2.37 -23.25
CA GLN A 155 7.40 -2.43 -24.50
C GLN A 155 6.05 -3.13 -24.27
N PHE A 156 6.05 -4.24 -23.54
CA PHE A 156 4.82 -4.97 -23.21
C PHE A 156 3.89 -4.16 -22.32
N ARG A 157 4.42 -3.51 -21.28
CA ARG A 157 3.67 -2.60 -20.40
C ARG A 157 3.02 -1.45 -21.17
N GLN A 158 3.79 -0.78 -22.07
CA GLN A 158 3.24 0.30 -22.89
C GLN A 158 2.12 -0.20 -23.81
N GLN A 159 2.27 -1.40 -24.38
CA GLN A 159 1.22 -2.00 -25.19
C GLN A 159 -0.04 -2.30 -24.34
N LEU A 160 0.11 -2.78 -23.10
CA LEU A 160 -1.02 -2.94 -22.19
C LEU A 160 -1.76 -1.62 -21.97
N ILE A 161 -1.04 -0.56 -21.63
CA ILE A 161 -1.62 0.77 -21.38
C ILE A 161 -2.28 1.36 -22.65
N ASP A 162 -1.77 1.03 -23.83
CA ASP A 162 -2.33 1.54 -25.09
C ASP A 162 -3.56 0.79 -25.58
N GLU A 163 -3.69 -0.51 -25.27
CA GLU A 163 -4.66 -1.39 -25.93
C GLU A 163 -5.71 -1.99 -24.99
N THR A 164 -5.45 -2.09 -23.66
CA THR A 164 -6.45 -2.61 -22.72
C THR A 164 -7.25 -1.50 -22.03
N PRO A 165 -8.57 -1.66 -21.91
CA PRO A 165 -9.37 -0.71 -21.12
C PRO A 165 -9.38 -1.03 -19.63
N LEU A 166 -8.68 -2.07 -19.16
CA LEU A 166 -8.65 -2.51 -17.78
C LEU A 166 -7.63 -1.69 -16.97
N MET A 167 -7.79 -1.64 -15.65
CA MET A 167 -6.74 -1.11 -14.79
C MET A 167 -5.46 -1.93 -14.95
N VAL A 168 -4.31 -1.28 -15.04
CA VAL A 168 -3.01 -1.95 -15.17
C VAL A 168 -2.16 -1.71 -13.93
N GLY A 169 -1.80 -2.81 -13.28
CA GLY A 169 -0.87 -2.83 -12.16
C GLY A 169 0.49 -3.41 -12.52
N THR A 170 1.52 -3.06 -11.76
CA THR A 170 2.87 -3.60 -11.92
C THR A 170 3.60 -3.76 -10.58
N VAL A 171 4.73 -4.46 -10.60
CA VAL A 171 5.66 -4.56 -9.47
C VAL A 171 7.03 -4.04 -9.90
N PRO A 172 7.35 -2.76 -9.72
CA PRO A 172 8.60 -2.15 -10.19
C PRO A 172 9.85 -2.90 -9.73
N MET A 173 9.85 -3.49 -8.53
CA MET A 173 10.96 -4.27 -8.02
C MET A 173 11.28 -5.52 -8.87
N TYR A 174 10.28 -6.09 -9.57
CA TYR A 174 10.50 -7.25 -10.45
C TYR A 174 11.23 -6.85 -11.74
N ASP A 175 10.93 -5.65 -12.23
CA ASP A 175 11.52 -5.10 -13.44
C ASP A 175 12.92 -4.49 -13.19
N ALA A 176 13.19 -4.01 -11.99
CA ALA A 176 14.38 -3.20 -11.67
C ALA A 176 15.71 -3.86 -12.09
N ILE A 177 15.85 -5.17 -11.90
CA ILE A 177 17.10 -5.89 -12.25
C ILE A 177 17.30 -5.90 -13.77
N GLY A 178 16.25 -6.22 -14.52
CA GLY A 178 16.27 -6.27 -16.00
C GLY A 178 16.37 -4.89 -16.62
N TYR A 179 15.60 -3.92 -16.12
CA TYR A 179 15.55 -2.55 -16.62
C TYR A 179 16.88 -1.82 -16.42
N MET A 180 17.51 -1.96 -15.26
CA MET A 180 18.78 -1.30 -14.95
C MET A 180 19.99 -2.10 -15.42
N GLU A 181 19.83 -3.33 -15.90
CA GLU A 181 20.92 -4.24 -16.29
C GLU A 181 22.01 -4.38 -15.22
N LYS A 182 21.61 -4.31 -13.94
CA LYS A 182 22.50 -4.37 -12.77
C LYS A 182 22.14 -5.54 -11.86
N PRO A 183 23.13 -6.20 -11.26
CA PRO A 183 22.86 -7.16 -10.17
C PRO A 183 22.11 -6.47 -9.01
N LEU A 184 21.18 -7.16 -8.38
CA LEU A 184 20.34 -6.66 -7.28
C LEU A 184 21.16 -5.89 -6.22
N VAL A 185 22.28 -6.45 -5.77
CA VAL A 185 23.14 -5.87 -4.73
C VAL A 185 23.84 -4.57 -5.13
N LYS A 186 23.84 -4.23 -6.41
CA LYS A 186 24.40 -2.99 -6.93
C LYS A 186 23.34 -1.93 -7.29
N LEU A 187 22.08 -2.27 -7.16
CA LEU A 187 21.00 -1.30 -7.32
C LEU A 187 21.07 -0.28 -6.20
N THR A 188 21.01 0.98 -6.59
CA THR A 188 20.92 2.11 -5.65
C THR A 188 19.47 2.52 -5.43
N LYS A 189 19.22 3.36 -4.44
CA LYS A 189 17.92 4.02 -4.25
C LYS A 189 17.46 4.71 -5.54
N ASP A 190 18.34 5.47 -6.19
CA ASP A 190 17.99 6.23 -7.40
C ASP A 190 17.63 5.32 -8.57
N ASP A 191 18.33 4.18 -8.75
CA ASP A 191 17.96 3.17 -9.75
C ASP A 191 16.53 2.65 -9.52
N LEU A 192 16.17 2.32 -8.27
CA LEU A 192 14.85 1.81 -7.95
C LEU A 192 13.75 2.86 -8.18
N PHE A 193 14.01 4.11 -7.85
CA PHE A 193 13.07 5.22 -8.04
C PHE A 193 12.93 5.62 -9.51
N GLU A 194 14.00 5.49 -10.31
CA GLU A 194 13.94 5.65 -11.77
C GLU A 194 12.95 4.63 -12.39
N VAL A 195 13.01 3.37 -11.96
CA VAL A 195 12.06 2.34 -12.43
C VAL A 195 10.62 2.68 -12.04
N VAL A 196 10.38 3.10 -10.80
CA VAL A 196 9.04 3.53 -10.35
C VAL A 196 8.54 4.69 -11.22
N ARG A 197 9.36 5.70 -11.46
CA ARG A 197 9.01 6.85 -12.31
C ARG A 197 8.71 6.42 -13.74
N ALA A 198 9.52 5.52 -14.32
CA ALA A 198 9.27 5.01 -15.68
C ALA A 198 7.92 4.29 -15.79
N HIS A 199 7.52 3.52 -14.77
CA HIS A 199 6.20 2.88 -14.73
C HIS A 199 5.06 3.91 -14.61
N ALA A 200 5.23 4.94 -13.79
CA ALA A 200 4.24 6.02 -13.64
C ALA A 200 4.06 6.80 -14.96
N GLU A 201 5.16 7.15 -15.61
CA GLU A 201 5.17 7.85 -16.91
C GLU A 201 4.54 7.04 -18.03
N ASP A 202 4.75 5.72 -18.04
CA ASP A 202 4.14 4.81 -19.02
C ASP A 202 2.61 4.72 -18.84
N GLY A 203 2.06 5.08 -17.66
CA GLY A 203 0.63 5.14 -17.40
C GLY A 203 0.08 4.04 -16.49
N VAL A 204 0.92 3.37 -15.72
CA VAL A 204 0.50 2.33 -14.78
C VAL A 204 -0.43 2.91 -13.71
N ASP A 205 -1.58 2.29 -13.48
CA ASP A 205 -2.64 2.78 -12.59
C ASP A 205 -2.36 2.50 -11.12
N PHE A 206 -1.74 1.35 -10.83
CA PHE A 206 -1.32 0.99 -9.48
C PHE A 206 -0.01 0.22 -9.48
N MET A 207 0.77 0.38 -8.43
CA MET A 207 2.06 -0.31 -8.28
C MET A 207 2.12 -1.03 -6.96
N THR A 208 2.46 -2.32 -6.99
CA THR A 208 2.80 -3.04 -5.77
C THR A 208 4.23 -2.70 -5.37
N ILE A 209 4.36 -2.04 -4.23
CA ILE A 209 5.65 -1.63 -3.67
C ILE A 209 5.75 -2.11 -2.22
N HIS A 210 6.79 -2.90 -1.96
CA HIS A 210 7.01 -3.57 -0.68
C HIS A 210 7.67 -2.61 0.33
N CYS A 211 6.91 -1.59 0.75
CA CYS A 211 7.40 -0.57 1.67
C CYS A 211 7.40 -1.02 3.14
N GLY A 212 6.60 -2.05 3.50
CA GLY A 212 6.40 -2.47 4.89
C GLY A 212 7.59 -3.18 5.51
N ILE A 213 8.38 -3.90 4.70
CA ILE A 213 9.57 -4.58 5.18
C ILE A 213 10.69 -3.59 5.48
N ASN A 214 11.02 -3.41 6.76
CA ASN A 214 12.07 -2.54 7.25
C ASN A 214 12.96 -3.29 8.25
N LYS A 215 14.02 -2.66 8.75
CA LYS A 215 14.95 -3.31 9.72
C LYS A 215 14.26 -3.81 10.97
N SER A 216 13.17 -3.18 11.42
CA SER A 216 12.42 -3.65 12.59
C SER A 216 11.66 -4.93 12.26
N VAL A 217 11.00 -4.99 11.10
CA VAL A 217 10.28 -6.19 10.63
C VAL A 217 11.26 -7.33 10.36
N THR A 218 12.41 -7.05 9.72
CA THR A 218 13.42 -8.08 9.46
C THR A 218 14.05 -8.65 10.75
N LYS A 219 14.15 -7.83 11.79
CA LYS A 219 14.55 -8.30 13.12
C LYS A 219 13.51 -9.27 13.69
N THR A 220 12.24 -8.91 13.67
CA THR A 220 11.14 -9.79 14.11
C THR A 220 11.14 -11.10 13.33
N PHE A 221 11.32 -11.03 12.00
CA PHE A 221 11.42 -12.21 11.14
C PHE A 221 12.52 -13.19 11.60
N LYS A 222 13.70 -12.67 11.90
CA LYS A 222 14.83 -13.51 12.39
C LYS A 222 14.56 -14.16 13.76
N GLU A 223 13.72 -13.54 14.57
CA GLU A 223 13.34 -14.03 15.90
C GLU A 223 12.15 -15.02 15.84
N THR A 224 11.27 -14.89 14.84
CA THR A 224 10.05 -15.71 14.71
C THR A 224 10.35 -17.15 14.29
N GLY A 225 11.33 -17.37 13.43
CA GLY A 225 11.71 -18.72 12.99
C GLY A 225 10.70 -19.39 12.08
N ARG A 226 10.30 -18.71 10.98
CA ARG A 226 9.35 -19.22 9.99
C ARG A 226 9.79 -20.51 9.32
N LEU A 227 8.82 -21.36 9.00
CA LEU A 227 9.04 -22.60 8.26
C LEU A 227 9.36 -22.31 6.78
N MET A 228 8.61 -21.42 6.14
CA MET A 228 8.73 -21.11 4.70
C MET A 228 9.48 -19.81 4.40
N ASN A 229 10.05 -19.17 5.42
CA ASN A 229 10.77 -17.90 5.26
C ASN A 229 9.92 -16.78 4.60
N ILE A 230 10.48 -16.04 3.64
CA ILE A 230 9.83 -14.98 2.90
C ILE A 230 9.51 -15.50 1.49
N VAL A 231 8.24 -15.75 1.21
CA VAL A 231 7.78 -16.30 -0.08
C VAL A 231 7.40 -15.22 -1.09
N SER A 232 7.14 -13.99 -0.64
CA SER A 232 6.95 -12.85 -1.54
C SER A 232 8.23 -12.59 -2.34
N ARG A 233 8.14 -12.58 -3.68
CA ARG A 233 9.29 -12.29 -4.53
C ARG A 233 9.86 -10.91 -4.27
N GLY A 234 9.02 -9.87 -4.22
CA GLY A 234 9.47 -8.51 -3.96
C GLY A 234 10.02 -8.35 -2.54
N GLY A 235 9.35 -8.96 -1.56
CA GLY A 235 9.81 -8.99 -0.17
C GLY A 235 11.17 -9.67 -0.02
N SER A 236 11.37 -10.83 -0.64
CA SER A 236 12.65 -11.57 -0.56
C SER A 236 13.79 -10.85 -1.28
N LEU A 237 13.53 -10.17 -2.40
CA LEU A 237 14.54 -9.36 -3.10
C LEU A 237 14.98 -8.18 -2.23
N LEU A 238 14.05 -7.45 -1.63
CA LEU A 238 14.37 -6.33 -0.73
C LEU A 238 15.06 -6.81 0.55
N PHE A 239 14.57 -7.88 1.16
CA PHE A 239 15.23 -8.47 2.32
C PHE A 239 16.69 -8.86 2.01
N GLY A 240 16.92 -9.54 0.88
CA GLY A 240 18.26 -9.90 0.44
C GLY A 240 19.15 -8.69 0.17
N TRP A 241 18.59 -7.63 -0.44
CA TRP A 241 19.31 -6.39 -0.66
C TRP A 241 19.70 -5.72 0.67
N MET A 242 18.76 -5.62 1.62
CA MET A 242 19.00 -5.06 2.95
C MET A 242 20.06 -5.82 3.73
N GLU A 243 20.04 -7.16 3.68
CA GLU A 243 21.01 -8.01 4.38
C GLU A 243 22.42 -7.87 3.81
N VAL A 244 22.55 -7.80 2.48
CA VAL A 244 23.88 -7.71 1.83
C VAL A 244 24.45 -6.30 1.92
N THR A 245 23.61 -5.27 1.78
CA THR A 245 24.09 -3.88 1.79
C THR A 245 24.18 -3.28 3.20
N GLY A 246 23.45 -3.86 4.17
CA GLY A 246 23.29 -3.29 5.51
C GLY A 246 22.43 -2.03 5.57
N ASN A 247 21.83 -1.61 4.45
CA ASN A 247 20.99 -0.42 4.36
C ASN A 247 19.54 -0.71 4.76
N GLU A 248 18.76 0.34 4.98
CA GLU A 248 17.31 0.26 5.14
C GLU A 248 16.65 0.04 3.78
N ASN A 249 15.41 -0.49 3.77
CA ASN A 249 14.60 -0.58 2.57
C ASN A 249 14.40 0.82 1.95
N PRO A 250 14.85 1.08 0.73
CA PRO A 250 14.77 2.41 0.12
C PRO A 250 13.34 2.93 -0.02
N PHE A 251 12.37 2.06 -0.29
CA PHE A 251 10.97 2.45 -0.41
C PHE A 251 10.31 2.81 0.94
N TYR A 252 10.89 2.32 2.05
CA TYR A 252 10.49 2.72 3.40
C TYR A 252 11.19 4.00 3.84
N GLU A 253 12.51 4.07 3.65
CA GLU A 253 13.34 5.19 4.09
C GLU A 253 13.01 6.49 3.35
N PHE A 254 12.84 6.41 2.03
CA PHE A 254 12.52 7.55 1.16
C PHE A 254 11.06 7.54 0.71
N TYR A 255 10.15 7.13 1.60
CA TYR A 255 8.72 6.96 1.25
C TYR A 255 8.08 8.26 0.74
N ASP A 256 8.49 9.42 1.24
CA ASP A 256 7.94 10.71 0.82
C ASP A 256 8.30 11.03 -0.64
N GLU A 257 9.52 10.70 -1.09
CA GLU A 257 9.90 10.84 -2.52
C GLU A 257 9.09 9.87 -3.42
N LEU A 258 8.80 8.67 -2.93
CA LEU A 258 7.92 7.73 -3.62
C LEU A 258 6.52 8.32 -3.78
N LEU A 259 5.99 8.93 -2.72
CA LEU A 259 4.68 9.58 -2.72
C LEU A 259 4.63 10.75 -3.71
N GLU A 260 5.71 11.53 -3.85
CA GLU A 260 5.78 12.61 -4.85
C GLU A 260 5.60 12.08 -6.27
N ILE A 261 6.27 10.96 -6.63
CA ILE A 261 6.11 10.33 -7.94
C ILE A 261 4.67 9.86 -8.13
N CYS A 262 4.11 9.15 -7.15
CA CYS A 262 2.74 8.62 -7.25
C CYS A 262 1.69 9.72 -7.32
N HIS A 263 1.88 10.82 -6.59
CA HIS A 263 0.99 11.97 -6.64
C HIS A 263 1.02 12.67 -8.01
N GLU A 264 2.20 12.82 -8.62
CA GLU A 264 2.38 13.48 -9.92
C GLU A 264 1.55 12.83 -11.04
N TYR A 265 1.37 11.50 -10.99
CA TYR A 265 0.69 10.71 -12.03
C TYR A 265 -0.65 10.12 -11.58
N ASP A 266 -1.11 10.38 -10.36
CA ASP A 266 -2.26 9.73 -9.71
C ASP A 266 -2.16 8.21 -9.69
N VAL A 267 -0.98 7.70 -9.34
CA VAL A 267 -0.74 6.27 -9.18
C VAL A 267 -1.19 5.81 -7.80
N THR A 268 -2.02 4.79 -7.74
CA THR A 268 -2.39 4.13 -6.48
C THR A 268 -1.26 3.20 -6.03
N ILE A 269 -0.82 3.31 -4.77
CA ILE A 269 0.13 2.35 -4.21
C ILE A 269 -0.62 1.13 -3.69
N SER A 270 -0.27 -0.06 -4.20
CA SER A 270 -0.57 -1.32 -3.55
C SER A 270 0.56 -1.62 -2.57
N LEU A 271 0.32 -1.41 -1.27
CA LEU A 271 1.32 -1.66 -0.24
C LEU A 271 1.52 -3.17 -0.10
N GLY A 272 2.64 -3.66 -0.67
CA GLY A 272 2.93 -5.08 -0.80
C GLY A 272 3.21 -5.76 0.54
N ASP A 273 2.66 -6.96 0.72
CA ASP A 273 2.85 -7.82 1.88
C ASP A 273 4.13 -8.69 1.74
N SER A 274 5.28 -8.10 2.01
CA SER A 274 6.58 -8.77 1.91
C SER A 274 6.63 -10.06 2.73
N CYS A 275 6.00 -10.04 3.89
CA CYS A 275 6.03 -11.09 4.88
C CYS A 275 4.77 -11.95 4.92
N ARG A 276 3.99 -12.02 3.81
CA ARG A 276 2.87 -12.96 3.73
C ARG A 276 3.31 -14.39 4.00
N PRO A 277 2.50 -15.21 4.71
CA PRO A 277 2.85 -16.59 5.02
C PRO A 277 2.88 -17.48 3.76
N GLY A 278 3.84 -18.40 3.69
CA GLY A 278 3.97 -19.38 2.63
C GLY A 278 3.44 -20.77 2.98
N CYS A 279 2.97 -20.95 4.21
CA CYS A 279 2.29 -22.14 4.70
C CYS A 279 1.38 -21.78 5.87
N LEU A 280 0.44 -22.69 6.22
CA LEU A 280 -0.52 -22.46 7.30
C LEU A 280 0.17 -22.28 8.66
N TYR A 281 1.32 -22.91 8.87
CA TYR A 281 2.09 -22.80 10.10
C TYR A 281 2.60 -21.37 10.38
N ASP A 282 2.96 -20.63 9.31
CA ASP A 282 3.49 -19.28 9.40
C ASP A 282 2.39 -18.20 9.42
N SER A 283 1.11 -18.60 9.30
CA SER A 283 -0.04 -17.72 9.26
C SER A 283 -0.20 -16.92 10.56
N ASN A 284 -0.53 -15.64 10.44
CA ASN A 284 -0.74 -14.71 11.55
C ASN A 284 0.43 -14.63 12.55
N ASP A 285 1.63 -14.89 12.11
CA ASP A 285 2.81 -14.84 12.98
C ASP A 285 3.18 -13.40 13.36
N ALA A 286 4.19 -13.29 14.24
CA ALA A 286 4.67 -11.98 14.69
C ALA A 286 5.24 -11.13 13.54
N THR A 287 5.80 -11.77 12.51
CA THR A 287 6.41 -11.08 11.36
C THR A 287 5.35 -10.46 10.46
N GLU A 288 4.32 -11.24 10.09
CA GLU A 288 3.18 -10.74 9.31
C GLU A 288 2.48 -9.58 10.03
N THR A 289 2.24 -9.76 11.34
CA THR A 289 1.61 -8.72 12.17
C THR A 289 2.48 -7.46 12.28
N ALA A 290 3.79 -7.60 12.44
CA ALA A 290 4.71 -6.46 12.51
C ALA A 290 4.71 -5.66 11.20
N GLU A 291 4.76 -6.33 10.04
CA GLU A 291 4.64 -5.66 8.75
C GLU A 291 3.30 -4.97 8.58
N MET A 292 2.19 -5.63 8.92
CA MET A 292 0.84 -5.04 8.83
C MET A 292 0.71 -3.75 9.66
N ILE A 293 1.35 -3.67 10.83
CA ILE A 293 1.42 -2.44 11.63
C ILE A 293 2.15 -1.32 10.88
N GLU A 294 3.27 -1.64 10.22
CA GLU A 294 4.01 -0.66 9.42
C GLU A 294 3.19 -0.20 8.20
N LEU A 295 2.53 -1.14 7.50
CA LEU A 295 1.64 -0.81 6.37
C LEU A 295 0.53 0.17 6.81
N GLY A 296 -0.04 -0.02 8.00
CA GLY A 296 -1.04 0.91 8.55
C GLY A 296 -0.49 2.33 8.80
N LYS A 297 0.78 2.46 9.19
CA LYS A 297 1.43 3.77 9.34
C LYS A 297 1.66 4.42 7.97
N LEU A 298 2.07 3.63 6.98
CA LEU A 298 2.32 4.09 5.61
C LEU A 298 1.02 4.54 4.92
N CYS A 299 -0.12 3.87 5.16
CA CYS A 299 -1.43 4.33 4.68
C CYS A 299 -1.71 5.79 5.06
N LYS A 300 -1.51 6.14 6.34
CA LYS A 300 -1.74 7.51 6.82
C LYS A 300 -0.82 8.54 6.16
N ARG A 301 0.45 8.17 5.96
CA ARG A 301 1.42 9.06 5.29
C ARG A 301 1.03 9.29 3.83
N ALA A 302 0.67 8.22 3.11
CA ALA A 302 0.22 8.33 1.72
C ALA A 302 -1.03 9.21 1.58
N TRP A 303 -2.05 8.99 2.41
CA TRP A 303 -3.25 9.83 2.38
C TRP A 303 -2.96 11.28 2.74
N ALA A 304 -2.05 11.54 3.69
CA ALA A 304 -1.63 12.91 4.02
C ALA A 304 -0.96 13.61 2.83
N ALA A 305 -0.25 12.86 2.00
CA ALA A 305 0.39 13.33 0.77
C ALA A 305 -0.54 13.33 -0.46
N GLY A 306 -1.84 13.04 -0.30
CA GLY A 306 -2.78 13.00 -1.42
C GLY A 306 -2.64 11.77 -2.32
N VAL A 307 -2.05 10.67 -1.85
CA VAL A 307 -1.85 9.43 -2.61
C VAL A 307 -2.81 8.35 -2.13
N GLN A 308 -3.49 7.70 -3.08
CA GLN A 308 -4.37 6.57 -2.81
C GLN A 308 -3.57 5.31 -2.51
N VAL A 309 -4.08 4.47 -1.60
CA VAL A 309 -3.47 3.18 -1.28
C VAL A 309 -4.51 2.06 -1.22
N MET A 310 -4.08 0.86 -1.53
CA MET A 310 -4.66 -0.41 -1.11
C MET A 310 -3.56 -1.24 -0.43
N VAL A 311 -3.93 -2.20 0.40
CA VAL A 311 -2.99 -3.03 1.17
C VAL A 311 -3.09 -4.45 0.69
N GLU A 312 -1.96 -5.10 0.45
CA GLU A 312 -1.91 -6.53 0.11
C GLU A 312 -1.91 -7.43 1.36
N GLY A 313 -2.32 -8.66 1.18
CA GLY A 313 -2.30 -9.77 2.13
C GLY A 313 -3.49 -10.69 1.94
N PRO A 314 -3.62 -11.76 2.72
CA PRO A 314 -2.53 -12.61 3.17
C PRO A 314 -2.13 -13.66 2.11
N GLY A 315 -1.15 -14.55 2.45
CA GLY A 315 -0.79 -15.72 1.67
C GLY A 315 -1.57 -16.98 2.08
N HIS A 316 -0.84 -18.04 2.48
CA HIS A 316 -1.44 -19.24 3.08
C HIS A 316 -2.04 -18.91 4.45
N MET A 317 -3.26 -19.41 4.71
CA MET A 317 -3.97 -19.14 5.95
C MET A 317 -5.04 -20.20 6.22
N ALA A 318 -5.14 -20.66 7.45
CA ALA A 318 -6.21 -21.57 7.85
C ALA A 318 -7.59 -20.89 7.66
N LEU A 319 -8.57 -21.66 7.19
CA LEU A 319 -9.89 -21.12 6.80
C LEU A 319 -10.59 -20.37 7.95
N ASP A 320 -10.45 -20.85 9.16
CA ASP A 320 -11.04 -20.24 10.37
C ASP A 320 -10.30 -18.98 10.85
N GLU A 321 -9.08 -18.72 10.37
CA GLU A 321 -8.29 -17.54 10.70
C GLU A 321 -8.56 -16.34 9.79
N ILE A 322 -9.08 -16.57 8.58
CA ILE A 322 -9.26 -15.52 7.55
C ILE A 322 -10.09 -14.35 8.09
N ALA A 323 -11.22 -14.63 8.72
CA ALA A 323 -12.09 -13.57 9.24
C ALA A 323 -11.43 -12.75 10.35
N ALA A 324 -10.55 -13.36 11.14
CA ALA A 324 -9.79 -12.67 12.19
C ALA A 324 -8.71 -11.77 11.57
N ASN A 325 -7.97 -12.28 10.59
CA ASN A 325 -6.96 -11.50 9.85
C ASN A 325 -7.57 -10.30 9.14
N MET A 326 -8.71 -10.47 8.44
CA MET A 326 -9.45 -9.37 7.80
C MET A 326 -9.86 -8.28 8.79
N LYS A 327 -10.34 -8.65 9.98
CA LYS A 327 -10.70 -7.67 11.03
C LYS A 327 -9.47 -6.94 11.54
N LEU A 328 -8.36 -7.65 11.70
CA LEU A 328 -7.08 -7.07 12.14
C LEU A 328 -6.56 -6.08 11.11
N GLN A 329 -6.50 -6.47 9.84
CA GLN A 329 -6.07 -5.62 8.73
C GLN A 329 -6.90 -4.33 8.68
N LYS A 330 -8.22 -4.45 8.65
CA LYS A 330 -9.11 -3.27 8.63
C LYS A 330 -8.87 -2.32 9.79
N ARG A 331 -8.55 -2.85 10.97
CA ARG A 331 -8.27 -2.04 12.15
C ARG A 331 -6.90 -1.36 12.07
N LEU A 332 -5.86 -2.11 11.72
CA LEU A 332 -4.48 -1.61 11.66
C LEU A 332 -4.27 -0.68 10.46
N CYS A 333 -4.86 -1.01 9.31
CA CYS A 333 -4.76 -0.24 8.08
C CYS A 333 -5.93 0.72 7.84
N HIS A 334 -6.70 1.07 8.90
CA HIS A 334 -7.69 2.14 8.93
C HIS A 334 -8.81 2.00 7.89
N ASN A 335 -9.24 0.78 7.56
CA ASN A 335 -10.18 0.41 6.50
C ASN A 335 -9.71 0.73 5.07
N ALA A 336 -8.42 0.83 4.83
CA ALA A 336 -7.89 0.87 3.47
C ALA A 336 -8.44 -0.31 2.64
N PRO A 337 -8.63 -0.15 1.33
CA PRO A 337 -8.95 -1.26 0.44
C PRO A 337 -7.96 -2.41 0.61
N PHE A 338 -8.44 -3.65 0.55
CA PHE A 338 -7.62 -4.83 0.76
C PHE A 338 -7.53 -5.64 -0.53
N TYR A 339 -6.31 -5.84 -1.03
CA TYR A 339 -6.01 -6.65 -2.18
C TYR A 339 -5.54 -8.02 -1.71
N VAL A 340 -6.31 -9.08 -2.00
CA VAL A 340 -6.01 -10.43 -1.55
C VAL A 340 -5.64 -11.32 -2.73
N LEU A 341 -4.67 -12.20 -2.54
CA LEU A 341 -4.38 -13.29 -3.48
C LEU A 341 -5.48 -14.38 -3.47
N GLY A 342 -6.47 -14.23 -2.59
CA GLY A 342 -7.34 -15.29 -2.13
C GLY A 342 -6.57 -16.19 -1.18
N PRO A 343 -6.79 -16.11 0.15
CA PRO A 343 -6.01 -16.90 1.10
C PRO A 343 -6.00 -18.38 0.71
N LEU A 344 -4.79 -18.95 0.61
CA LEU A 344 -4.59 -20.36 0.30
C LEU A 344 -4.85 -21.17 1.57
N VAL A 345 -5.99 -21.85 1.61
CA VAL A 345 -6.46 -22.59 2.79
C VAL A 345 -5.84 -23.98 2.96
N THR A 346 -4.87 -24.29 2.12
CA THR A 346 -4.11 -25.54 2.14
C THR A 346 -2.63 -25.26 1.86
N ASP A 347 -1.73 -26.14 2.35
CA ASP A 347 -0.30 -26.05 2.02
C ASP A 347 0.05 -26.77 0.73
N ILE A 348 -0.79 -27.71 0.30
CA ILE A 348 -0.60 -28.51 -0.90
C ILE A 348 -1.84 -28.41 -1.79
N GLY A 349 -1.66 -27.78 -2.93
CA GLY A 349 -2.73 -27.59 -3.90
C GLY A 349 -2.20 -27.49 -5.33
N VAL A 350 -1.12 -28.21 -5.64
CA VAL A 350 -0.43 -28.15 -6.94
C VAL A 350 -1.41 -28.36 -8.08
N GLY A 351 -1.56 -27.35 -8.93
CA GLY A 351 -2.52 -27.34 -10.03
C GLY A 351 -3.96 -26.96 -9.63
N TYR A 352 -4.26 -26.80 -8.33
CA TYR A 352 -5.57 -26.44 -7.79
C TYR A 352 -5.55 -25.15 -6.94
N ASP A 353 -4.46 -24.39 -6.95
CA ASP A 353 -4.30 -23.17 -6.17
C ASP A 353 -5.42 -22.16 -6.43
N HIS A 354 -5.89 -22.07 -7.69
CA HIS A 354 -7.02 -21.22 -8.07
C HIS A 354 -8.32 -21.60 -7.37
N ILE A 355 -8.53 -22.90 -7.05
CA ILE A 355 -9.71 -23.36 -6.31
C ILE A 355 -9.57 -23.00 -4.83
N THR A 356 -8.41 -23.28 -4.23
CA THR A 356 -8.17 -22.98 -2.82
C THR A 356 -8.15 -21.48 -2.54
N ALA A 357 -7.59 -20.68 -3.46
CA ALA A 357 -7.63 -19.23 -3.39
C ALA A 357 -9.05 -18.67 -3.54
N ALA A 358 -9.90 -19.26 -4.41
CA ALA A 358 -11.29 -18.86 -4.53
C ALA A 358 -12.09 -19.15 -3.24
N ILE A 359 -11.84 -20.29 -2.59
CA ILE A 359 -12.47 -20.64 -1.31
C ILE A 359 -12.06 -19.64 -0.22
N GLY A 360 -10.78 -19.33 -0.12
CA GLY A 360 -10.27 -18.37 0.86
C GLY A 360 -10.74 -16.93 0.59
N GLY A 361 -10.91 -16.56 -0.68
CA GLY A 361 -11.41 -15.25 -1.08
C GLY A 361 -12.90 -15.04 -0.77
N ALA A 362 -13.71 -16.11 -0.83
CA ALA A 362 -15.16 -16.07 -0.55
C ALA A 362 -15.46 -16.01 0.95
#